data_b3758cb0dbf2db9532c9a3aedd589af3
#
_entry.id   b3758cb0dbf2db9532c9a3aedd589af3
#
_cell.length_a   1.000
_cell.length_b   1.000
_cell.length_c   1.000
_cell.angle_alpha   90.00
_cell.angle_beta   90.00
_cell.angle_gamma   90.00
#
_symmetry.space_group_name_H-M   'P 1'
#
loop_
_entity.id
_entity.type
_entity.pdbx_description
1 polymer ?
#
loop_
_entity_poly.entity_id
_entity_poly.type
_entity_poly.pdbx_seq_one_letter_code
_entity_poly.pdbx_strand_id
1 'polypeptide(L)'
;MCKEEIVLFGAGKYAEKVADIVNRYFEMVAVVDNNPNIWGRIFACSFPIISIDEYKKNYSKTRILIAVEKMSVFLEISEQLSRMGIECEHVNEAICKKTSEKSWMLIDSSNSELIKVIKNKNCAFVLTAPAHSNIGDQAQTFCILQILQKSYPKHEVVILDEKTIEKNFYEVLYIIKNYIKDDDLLFLHSGYRLTNLYMTSEYIVEMIAKLFEDRKMIFLPQTIHYTDSSVERNISSLIKENVLIMCRDEKSCENAVRIFPESRVELYPDVVTSLIGKYNFHNERKGILMVMRATDDGESLLDENDIAILKRQLSNIDGTDITDTTMEESWEKIAENRRFYIEREIEKYSKYKLIVTNRYHGTILALAANTPVVILPTKDHKISAGVKWFEEAEMENYVFCKDKSLVIKYAKELLEHATHSRNKTVFYDRYFSEDKIRKLFDAE
;
A
#
# COMPACT_ATOMS: atom_id res chain seq x y z
N MET A 1 -9.61 -8.43 -38.02
CA MET A 1 -10.63 -9.10 -37.18
C MET A 1 -11.58 -8.02 -36.68
N CYS A 2 -12.88 -8.25 -36.80
CA CYS A 2 -13.88 -7.34 -36.20
C CYS A 2 -13.68 -7.39 -34.67
N LYS A 3 -13.80 -6.23 -34.02
CA LYS A 3 -13.76 -6.15 -32.55
C LYS A 3 -15.07 -6.77 -32.01
N GLU A 4 -14.99 -7.26 -30.76
CA GLU A 4 -16.17 -7.71 -30.03
C GLU A 4 -17.01 -6.51 -29.64
N GLU A 5 -18.31 -6.52 -29.94
CA GLU A 5 -19.26 -5.50 -29.49
C GLU A 5 -19.47 -5.62 -27.98
N ILE A 6 -19.46 -4.47 -27.29
CA ILE A 6 -19.71 -4.40 -25.83
C ILE A 6 -20.62 -3.21 -25.51
N VAL A 7 -21.30 -3.33 -24.38
CA VAL A 7 -21.98 -2.23 -23.71
C VAL A 7 -21.22 -1.89 -22.43
N LEU A 8 -20.92 -0.61 -22.24
CA LEU A 8 -20.26 -0.15 -21.00
C LEU A 8 -21.33 0.14 -19.94
N PHE A 9 -21.12 -0.24 -18.70
CA PHE A 9 -21.98 0.13 -17.58
C PHE A 9 -21.28 1.17 -16.71
N GLY A 10 -21.92 2.35 -16.56
CA GLY A 10 -21.40 3.54 -15.91
C GLY A 10 -21.02 4.63 -16.92
N ALA A 11 -21.58 5.82 -16.77
CA ALA A 11 -21.32 6.99 -17.61
C ALA A 11 -20.56 8.10 -16.84
N GLY A 12 -19.88 7.74 -15.76
CA GLY A 12 -19.13 8.67 -14.91
C GLY A 12 -17.71 8.94 -15.39
N LYS A 13 -16.98 9.76 -14.63
CA LYS A 13 -15.60 10.19 -14.95
C LYS A 13 -14.63 9.02 -15.23
N TYR A 14 -14.80 7.90 -14.53
CA TYR A 14 -13.95 6.74 -14.77
C TYR A 14 -14.19 6.11 -16.13
N ALA A 15 -15.46 5.98 -16.52
CA ALA A 15 -15.83 5.50 -17.85
C ALA A 15 -15.27 6.43 -18.95
N GLU A 16 -15.35 7.76 -18.78
CA GLU A 16 -14.74 8.72 -19.71
C GLU A 16 -13.24 8.51 -19.82
N LYS A 17 -12.54 8.30 -18.68
CA LYS A 17 -11.09 8.06 -18.62
C LYS A 17 -10.66 6.81 -19.39
N VAL A 18 -11.48 5.75 -19.39
CA VAL A 18 -11.14 4.47 -20.01
C VAL A 18 -11.73 4.27 -21.42
N ALA A 19 -12.65 5.12 -21.85
CA ALA A 19 -13.40 4.97 -23.11
C ALA A 19 -12.51 4.78 -24.35
N ASP A 20 -11.46 5.62 -24.49
CA ASP A 20 -10.53 5.53 -25.62
C ASP A 20 -9.78 4.20 -25.67
N ILE A 21 -9.46 3.66 -24.50
CA ILE A 21 -8.74 2.40 -24.39
C ILE A 21 -9.67 1.24 -24.63
N VAL A 22 -10.91 1.28 -24.09
CA VAL A 22 -11.94 0.31 -24.40
C VAL A 22 -12.14 0.21 -25.91
N ASN A 23 -12.25 1.36 -26.60
CA ASN A 23 -12.41 1.40 -28.05
C ASN A 23 -11.22 0.87 -28.86
N ARG A 24 -10.02 0.74 -28.25
CA ARG A 24 -8.89 0.06 -28.92
C ARG A 24 -9.08 -1.44 -29.01
N TYR A 25 -9.72 -2.05 -28.02
CA TYR A 25 -9.85 -3.50 -27.88
C TYR A 25 -11.23 -4.03 -28.21
N PHE A 26 -12.26 -3.23 -27.98
CA PHE A 26 -13.68 -3.58 -28.17
C PHE A 26 -14.36 -2.56 -29.09
N GLU A 27 -15.55 -2.89 -29.59
CA GLU A 27 -16.45 -1.99 -30.28
C GLU A 27 -17.59 -1.62 -29.31
N MET A 28 -17.51 -0.43 -28.71
CA MET A 28 -18.52 0.06 -27.79
C MET A 28 -19.76 0.48 -28.59
N VAL A 29 -20.95 -0.04 -28.27
CA VAL A 29 -22.21 0.24 -28.99
C VAL A 29 -23.17 1.13 -28.20
N ALA A 30 -23.12 1.09 -26.86
CA ALA A 30 -23.94 1.91 -25.96
C ALA A 30 -23.31 1.98 -24.57
N VAL A 31 -23.83 2.87 -23.73
CA VAL A 31 -23.49 2.98 -22.31
C VAL A 31 -24.74 2.87 -21.47
N VAL A 32 -24.80 1.97 -20.50
CA VAL A 32 -25.87 1.85 -19.51
C VAL A 32 -25.52 2.65 -18.26
N ASP A 33 -26.47 3.34 -17.71
CA ASP A 33 -26.33 4.00 -16.41
C ASP A 33 -27.63 3.92 -15.60
N ASN A 34 -27.50 3.80 -14.26
CA ASN A 34 -28.64 3.76 -13.34
C ASN A 34 -29.30 5.13 -13.14
N ASN A 35 -28.65 6.23 -13.53
CA ASN A 35 -29.16 7.58 -13.35
C ASN A 35 -30.12 7.98 -14.51
N PRO A 36 -31.45 8.07 -14.28
CA PRO A 36 -32.41 8.38 -15.33
C PRO A 36 -32.26 9.79 -15.91
N ASN A 37 -31.60 10.72 -15.20
CA ASN A 37 -31.44 12.10 -15.65
C ASN A 37 -30.44 12.26 -16.79
N ILE A 38 -29.68 11.22 -17.11
CA ILE A 38 -28.69 11.25 -18.19
C ILE A 38 -29.04 10.34 -19.37
N TRP A 39 -30.12 9.58 -19.28
CA TRP A 39 -30.58 8.73 -20.40
C TRP A 39 -30.91 9.58 -21.61
N GLY A 40 -30.62 9.04 -22.79
CA GLY A 40 -30.77 9.72 -24.08
C GLY A 40 -29.66 10.74 -24.40
N ARG A 41 -28.76 11.02 -23.47
CA ARG A 41 -27.56 11.83 -23.76
C ARG A 41 -26.51 10.99 -24.49
N ILE A 42 -25.52 11.68 -25.06
CA ILE A 42 -24.41 11.05 -25.77
C ILE A 42 -23.19 11.02 -24.85
N PHE A 43 -22.61 9.86 -24.66
CA PHE A 43 -21.36 9.61 -23.92
C PHE A 43 -20.19 9.67 -24.90
N ALA A 44 -19.10 10.35 -24.50
CA ALA A 44 -17.84 10.47 -25.28
C ALA A 44 -18.06 10.84 -26.75
N CYS A 45 -19.02 11.75 -27.01
CA CYS A 45 -19.42 12.26 -28.33
C CYS A 45 -19.96 11.23 -29.33
N SER A 46 -20.18 9.96 -28.94
CA SER A 46 -20.52 8.91 -29.92
C SER A 46 -21.57 7.90 -29.47
N PHE A 47 -21.70 7.62 -28.16
CA PHE A 47 -22.48 6.47 -27.68
C PHE A 47 -23.72 6.92 -26.90
N PRO A 48 -24.90 6.33 -27.16
CA PRO A 48 -26.12 6.66 -26.41
C PRO A 48 -26.00 6.14 -24.96
N ILE A 49 -26.43 6.97 -24.00
CA ILE A 49 -26.64 6.52 -22.61
C ILE A 49 -28.06 6.01 -22.50
N ILE A 50 -28.22 4.73 -22.13
CA ILE A 50 -29.48 4.01 -22.12
C ILE A 50 -29.79 3.44 -20.72
N SER A 51 -31.04 3.10 -20.48
CA SER A 51 -31.46 2.35 -19.30
C SER A 51 -31.13 0.85 -19.41
N ILE A 52 -31.12 0.15 -18.28
CA ILE A 52 -30.96 -1.31 -18.26
C ILE A 52 -32.11 -2.04 -18.98
N ASP A 53 -33.34 -1.47 -18.99
CA ASP A 53 -34.48 -2.03 -19.70
C ASP A 53 -34.30 -1.89 -21.22
N GLU A 54 -33.75 -0.79 -21.66
CA GLU A 54 -33.43 -0.59 -23.08
C GLU A 54 -32.30 -1.53 -23.53
N TYR A 55 -31.28 -1.75 -22.68
CA TYR A 55 -30.26 -2.76 -22.91
C TYR A 55 -30.89 -4.15 -23.11
N LYS A 56 -31.76 -4.58 -22.20
CA LYS A 56 -32.46 -5.88 -22.31
C LYS A 56 -33.22 -6.03 -23.60
N LYS A 57 -33.83 -4.94 -24.10
CA LYS A 57 -34.62 -4.93 -25.31
C LYS A 57 -33.77 -4.99 -26.58
N ASN A 58 -32.71 -4.22 -26.64
CA ASN A 58 -31.95 -3.94 -27.87
C ASN A 58 -30.56 -4.58 -27.92
N TYR A 59 -29.96 -4.89 -26.76
CA TYR A 59 -28.57 -5.30 -26.65
C TYR A 59 -28.36 -6.55 -25.77
N SER A 60 -29.40 -7.33 -25.51
CA SER A 60 -29.39 -8.46 -24.56
C SER A 60 -28.35 -9.56 -24.85
N LYS A 61 -27.79 -9.59 -26.05
CA LYS A 61 -26.74 -10.53 -26.47
C LYS A 61 -25.34 -9.90 -26.40
N THR A 62 -25.24 -8.61 -26.15
CA THR A 62 -23.99 -7.88 -26.11
C THR A 62 -23.46 -7.89 -24.67
N ARG A 63 -22.21 -8.23 -24.50
CA ARG A 63 -21.56 -8.32 -23.18
C ARG A 63 -21.50 -6.97 -22.49
N ILE A 64 -21.73 -6.95 -21.17
CA ILE A 64 -21.56 -5.75 -20.34
C ILE A 64 -20.17 -5.74 -19.69
N LEU A 65 -19.47 -4.60 -19.81
CA LEU A 65 -18.28 -4.27 -19.04
C LEU A 65 -18.58 -3.12 -18.08
N ILE A 66 -18.33 -3.32 -16.80
CA ILE A 66 -18.59 -2.31 -15.76
C ILE A 66 -17.40 -1.37 -15.65
N ALA A 67 -17.62 -0.07 -15.83
CA ALA A 67 -16.60 0.98 -15.80
C ALA A 67 -16.78 1.92 -14.60
N VAL A 68 -16.44 1.44 -13.42
CA VAL A 68 -16.48 2.19 -12.16
C VAL A 68 -15.14 2.04 -11.43
N GLU A 69 -14.76 3.05 -10.67
CA GLU A 69 -13.45 3.07 -10.00
C GLU A 69 -13.49 2.33 -8.65
N LYS A 70 -14.60 2.45 -7.91
CA LYS A 70 -14.75 1.84 -6.58
C LYS A 70 -15.19 0.39 -6.67
N MET A 71 -14.47 -0.50 -5.97
CA MET A 71 -14.81 -1.92 -5.88
C MET A 71 -16.20 -2.15 -5.29
N SER A 72 -16.59 -1.41 -4.24
CA SER A 72 -17.93 -1.52 -3.65
C SER A 72 -19.04 -1.23 -4.66
N VAL A 73 -18.86 -0.21 -5.51
CA VAL A 73 -19.83 0.13 -6.58
C VAL A 73 -19.83 -0.94 -7.68
N PHE A 74 -18.67 -1.48 -8.02
CA PHE A 74 -18.58 -2.61 -8.96
C PHE A 74 -19.36 -3.82 -8.44
N LEU A 75 -19.18 -4.20 -7.19
CA LEU A 75 -19.85 -5.35 -6.58
C LEU A 75 -21.38 -5.14 -6.51
N GLU A 76 -21.82 -3.92 -6.16
CA GLU A 76 -23.25 -3.57 -6.15
C GLU A 76 -23.88 -3.70 -7.54
N ILE A 77 -23.25 -3.15 -8.58
CA ILE A 77 -23.72 -3.26 -9.96
C ILE A 77 -23.68 -4.71 -10.44
N SER A 78 -22.61 -5.43 -10.13
CA SER A 78 -22.44 -6.84 -10.51
C SER A 78 -23.54 -7.71 -9.90
N GLU A 79 -23.88 -7.49 -8.62
CA GLU A 79 -25.00 -8.17 -7.96
C GLU A 79 -26.34 -7.80 -8.59
N GLN A 80 -26.56 -6.51 -8.90
CA GLN A 80 -27.76 -6.05 -9.62
C GLN A 80 -27.94 -6.78 -10.94
N LEU A 81 -26.88 -6.87 -11.76
CA LEU A 81 -26.91 -7.53 -13.07
C LEU A 81 -27.08 -9.04 -12.94
N SER A 82 -26.41 -9.67 -11.98
CA SER A 82 -26.52 -11.11 -11.70
C SER A 82 -27.95 -11.51 -11.34
N ARG A 83 -28.63 -10.72 -10.50
CA ARG A 83 -30.07 -10.94 -10.18
C ARG A 83 -30.99 -10.88 -11.43
N MET A 84 -30.52 -10.21 -12.48
CA MET A 84 -31.23 -10.13 -13.77
C MET A 84 -30.77 -11.20 -14.77
N GLY A 85 -29.86 -12.09 -14.37
CA GLY A 85 -29.29 -13.12 -15.26
C GLY A 85 -28.32 -12.55 -16.31
N ILE A 86 -27.72 -11.37 -16.05
CA ILE A 86 -26.81 -10.71 -16.98
C ILE A 86 -25.38 -10.93 -16.47
N GLU A 87 -24.55 -11.56 -17.29
CA GLU A 87 -23.11 -11.70 -17.02
C GLU A 87 -22.40 -10.37 -17.24
N CYS A 88 -21.48 -10.04 -16.35
CA CYS A 88 -20.69 -8.82 -16.43
C CYS A 88 -19.27 -9.04 -15.91
N GLU A 89 -18.38 -8.13 -16.24
CA GLU A 89 -16.99 -8.14 -15.82
C GLU A 89 -16.51 -6.70 -15.63
N HIS A 90 -15.51 -6.49 -14.78
CA HIS A 90 -14.88 -5.19 -14.66
C HIS A 90 -14.10 -4.87 -15.95
N VAL A 91 -14.22 -3.63 -16.42
CA VAL A 91 -13.60 -3.18 -17.69
C VAL A 91 -12.08 -3.41 -17.69
N ASN A 92 -11.40 -3.20 -16.57
CA ASN A 92 -9.95 -3.40 -16.47
C ASN A 92 -9.59 -4.88 -16.67
N GLU A 93 -10.34 -5.79 -16.08
CA GLU A 93 -10.12 -7.23 -16.24
C GLU A 93 -10.30 -7.67 -17.70
N ALA A 94 -11.37 -7.20 -18.35
CA ALA A 94 -11.62 -7.47 -19.76
C ALA A 94 -10.50 -6.95 -20.68
N ILE A 95 -10.02 -5.72 -20.44
CA ILE A 95 -8.89 -5.15 -21.18
C ILE A 95 -7.61 -5.97 -20.92
N CYS A 96 -7.33 -6.32 -19.68
CA CYS A 96 -6.16 -7.14 -19.34
C CYS A 96 -6.15 -8.48 -20.08
N LYS A 97 -7.29 -9.17 -20.11
CA LYS A 97 -7.42 -10.43 -20.87
C LYS A 97 -7.11 -10.22 -22.35
N LYS A 98 -7.68 -9.17 -22.98
CA LYS A 98 -7.40 -8.83 -24.39
C LYS A 98 -5.97 -8.39 -24.64
N THR A 99 -5.36 -7.70 -23.70
CA THR A 99 -3.95 -7.29 -23.79
C THR A 99 -3.04 -8.51 -23.69
N SER A 100 -3.30 -9.44 -22.77
CA SER A 100 -2.53 -10.67 -22.64
C SER A 100 -2.62 -11.57 -23.89
N GLU A 101 -3.78 -11.63 -24.55
CA GLU A 101 -3.96 -12.34 -25.81
C GLU A 101 -3.16 -11.73 -26.97
N LYS A 102 -2.94 -10.40 -26.96
CA LYS A 102 -2.22 -9.64 -27.99
C LYS A 102 -0.75 -9.36 -27.67
N SER A 103 -0.34 -9.43 -26.42
CA SER A 103 0.97 -8.97 -25.94
C SER A 103 2.17 -9.74 -26.51
N TRP A 104 1.94 -10.82 -27.23
CA TRP A 104 2.96 -11.43 -28.11
C TRP A 104 3.41 -10.49 -29.25
N MET A 105 2.67 -9.39 -29.53
CA MET A 105 2.93 -8.52 -30.68
C MET A 105 3.36 -7.09 -30.33
N LEU A 106 3.14 -6.59 -29.08
CA LEU A 106 3.39 -5.19 -28.71
C LEU A 106 4.08 -5.10 -27.35
N ILE A 107 5.27 -5.71 -27.23
CA ILE A 107 6.12 -5.53 -26.06
C ILE A 107 6.71 -4.11 -26.16
N ASP A 108 6.24 -3.18 -25.31
CA ASP A 108 6.92 -1.93 -25.08
C ASP A 108 8.37 -2.22 -24.60
N SER A 109 9.30 -1.36 -25.01
CA SER A 109 10.73 -1.53 -24.67
C SER A 109 10.96 -1.68 -23.16
N SER A 110 10.13 -1.06 -22.31
CA SER A 110 10.17 -1.19 -20.84
C SER A 110 9.86 -2.62 -20.36
N ASN A 111 8.92 -3.30 -21.01
CA ASN A 111 8.55 -4.68 -20.67
C ASN A 111 9.56 -5.72 -21.22
N SER A 112 10.30 -5.37 -22.28
CA SER A 112 11.32 -6.27 -22.85
C SER A 112 12.47 -6.55 -21.87
N GLU A 113 12.91 -5.58 -21.10
CA GLU A 113 13.95 -5.76 -20.08
C GLU A 113 13.43 -6.60 -18.91
N LEU A 114 12.20 -6.39 -18.44
CA LEU A 114 11.59 -7.23 -17.42
C LEU A 114 11.50 -8.70 -17.86
N ILE A 115 11.01 -8.96 -19.06
CA ILE A 115 10.92 -10.32 -19.63
C ILE A 115 12.30 -10.95 -19.70
N LYS A 116 13.33 -10.22 -20.12
CA LYS A 116 14.71 -10.69 -20.18
C LYS A 116 15.24 -11.05 -18.79
N VAL A 117 14.95 -10.24 -17.77
CA VAL A 117 15.33 -10.54 -16.38
C VAL A 117 14.65 -11.82 -15.91
N ILE A 118 13.32 -11.94 -16.06
CA ILE A 118 12.54 -13.09 -15.60
C ILE A 118 13.01 -14.38 -16.28
N LYS A 119 13.29 -14.35 -17.58
CA LYS A 119 13.76 -15.53 -18.32
C LYS A 119 15.14 -16.02 -17.87
N ASN A 120 16.04 -15.12 -17.51
CA ASN A 120 17.46 -15.44 -17.28
C ASN A 120 17.84 -15.58 -15.81
N LYS A 121 16.99 -15.11 -14.87
CA LYS A 121 17.29 -15.12 -13.43
C LYS A 121 16.09 -15.66 -12.65
N ASN A 122 16.34 -16.24 -11.49
CA ASN A 122 15.29 -16.44 -10.50
C ASN A 122 14.97 -15.08 -9.87
N CYS A 123 13.71 -14.79 -9.67
CA CYS A 123 13.24 -13.48 -9.24
C CYS A 123 12.52 -13.56 -7.88
N ALA A 124 12.68 -12.49 -7.08
CA ALA A 124 11.83 -12.21 -5.94
C ALA A 124 11.02 -10.94 -6.27
N PHE A 125 9.76 -11.13 -6.64
CA PHE A 125 8.86 -10.05 -7.00
C PHE A 125 8.26 -9.40 -5.77
N VAL A 126 8.39 -8.09 -5.63
CA VAL A 126 7.71 -7.29 -4.62
C VAL A 126 6.70 -6.40 -5.31
N LEU A 127 5.44 -6.74 -5.15
CA LEU A 127 4.32 -6.10 -5.83
C LEU A 127 3.71 -5.00 -4.97
N THR A 128 3.23 -3.93 -5.59
CA THR A 128 2.56 -2.79 -4.95
C THR A 128 3.47 -1.90 -4.07
N ALA A 129 4.71 -1.69 -4.48
CA ALA A 129 5.55 -0.70 -3.81
C ALA A 129 4.93 0.72 -3.92
N PRO A 130 5.15 1.60 -2.93
CA PRO A 130 4.55 2.92 -2.90
C PRO A 130 5.09 3.83 -4.02
N ALA A 131 4.18 4.52 -4.72
CA ALA A 131 4.48 5.49 -5.77
C ALA A 131 4.18 6.93 -5.32
N HIS A 132 4.59 7.28 -4.09
CA HIS A 132 4.41 8.60 -3.48
C HIS A 132 5.59 8.95 -2.57
N SER A 133 5.72 10.24 -2.20
CA SER A 133 6.89 10.80 -1.54
C SER A 133 6.90 10.66 -0.01
N ASN A 134 6.07 9.79 0.60
CA ASN A 134 6.15 9.52 2.03
C ASN A 134 7.41 8.69 2.33
N ILE A 135 8.36 9.29 3.07
CA ILE A 135 9.65 8.66 3.35
C ILE A 135 9.54 7.39 4.18
N GLY A 136 8.50 7.27 5.02
CA GLY A 136 8.25 6.06 5.79
C GLY A 136 7.88 4.87 4.92
N ASP A 137 7.00 5.06 3.96
CA ASP A 137 6.60 4.00 3.03
C ASP A 137 7.75 3.67 2.04
N GLN A 138 8.54 4.67 1.62
CA GLN A 138 9.78 4.44 0.87
C GLN A 138 10.84 3.69 1.71
N ALA A 139 10.88 3.91 3.03
CA ALA A 139 11.74 3.15 3.94
C ALA A 139 11.31 1.68 4.05
N GLN A 140 10.02 1.36 3.96
CA GLN A 140 9.56 -0.03 3.86
C GLN A 140 10.18 -0.71 2.63
N THR A 141 10.10 -0.08 1.44
CA THR A 141 10.71 -0.63 0.22
C THR A 141 12.22 -0.83 0.38
N PHE A 142 12.91 0.13 0.98
CA PHE A 142 14.35 0.03 1.25
C PHE A 142 14.69 -1.15 2.17
N CYS A 143 13.95 -1.33 3.25
CA CYS A 143 14.15 -2.44 4.18
C CYS A 143 13.86 -3.79 3.51
N ILE A 144 12.76 -3.89 2.75
CA ILE A 144 12.39 -5.09 1.99
C ILE A 144 13.52 -5.48 1.04
N LEU A 145 14.03 -4.54 0.25
CA LEU A 145 15.17 -4.76 -0.64
C LEU A 145 16.37 -5.34 0.09
N GLN A 146 16.79 -4.72 1.19
CA GLN A 146 17.94 -5.19 1.97
C GLN A 146 17.73 -6.59 2.56
N ILE A 147 16.51 -6.86 3.07
CA ILE A 147 16.15 -8.15 3.67
C ILE A 147 16.16 -9.23 2.60
N LEU A 148 15.50 -9.00 1.46
CA LEU A 148 15.39 -10.01 0.40
C LEU A 148 16.72 -10.27 -0.29
N GLN A 149 17.54 -9.24 -0.57
CA GLN A 149 18.88 -9.41 -1.15
C GLN A 149 19.80 -10.26 -0.27
N LYS A 150 19.69 -10.15 1.05
CA LYS A 150 20.45 -10.98 1.99
C LYS A 150 19.87 -12.39 2.13
N SER A 151 18.55 -12.50 2.22
CA SER A 151 17.87 -13.78 2.40
C SER A 151 17.92 -14.65 1.15
N TYR A 152 17.83 -14.04 -0.02
CA TYR A 152 17.79 -14.73 -1.32
C TYR A 152 18.84 -14.17 -2.30
N PRO A 153 20.15 -14.34 -2.00
CA PRO A 153 21.24 -13.71 -2.78
C PRO A 153 21.36 -14.22 -4.22
N LYS A 154 20.67 -15.31 -4.57
CA LYS A 154 20.63 -15.86 -5.92
C LYS A 154 19.45 -15.35 -6.75
N HIS A 155 18.52 -14.60 -6.12
CA HIS A 155 17.35 -14.03 -6.80
C HIS A 155 17.58 -12.56 -7.14
N GLU A 156 17.13 -12.16 -8.31
CA GLU A 156 16.98 -10.74 -8.65
C GLU A 156 15.74 -10.20 -7.95
N VAL A 157 15.89 -9.15 -7.15
CA VAL A 157 14.74 -8.52 -6.49
C VAL A 157 14.10 -7.52 -7.45
N VAL A 158 12.89 -7.82 -7.90
CA VAL A 158 12.12 -6.99 -8.84
C VAL A 158 11.04 -6.25 -8.07
N ILE A 159 11.17 -4.93 -7.97
CA ILE A 159 10.18 -4.06 -7.31
C ILE A 159 9.24 -3.49 -8.35
N LEU A 160 7.94 -3.69 -8.16
CA LEU A 160 6.89 -3.10 -8.98
C LEU A 160 6.02 -2.18 -8.12
N ASP A 161 6.08 -0.90 -8.43
CA ASP A 161 5.24 0.09 -7.77
C ASP A 161 3.81 0.08 -8.32
N GLU A 162 2.88 0.68 -7.57
CA GLU A 162 1.45 0.73 -7.91
C GLU A 162 1.19 1.33 -9.28
N LYS A 163 1.86 2.46 -9.61
CA LYS A 163 1.66 3.13 -10.89
C LYS A 163 2.18 2.31 -12.06
N THR A 164 3.28 1.60 -11.88
CA THR A 164 3.80 0.66 -12.88
C THR A 164 2.83 -0.50 -13.09
N ILE A 165 2.22 -1.03 -12.02
CA ILE A 165 1.21 -2.09 -12.12
C ILE A 165 -0.07 -1.57 -12.82
N GLU A 166 -0.55 -0.38 -12.50
CA GLU A 166 -1.74 0.22 -13.13
C GLU A 166 -1.52 0.61 -14.58
N LYS A 167 -0.29 0.91 -14.93
CA LYS A 167 0.07 1.27 -16.31
C LYS A 167 -0.28 0.11 -17.26
N ASN A 168 -0.82 0.48 -18.44
CA ASN A 168 -1.23 -0.51 -19.45
C ASN A 168 -2.18 -1.58 -18.90
N PHE A 169 -3.06 -1.19 -17.93
CA PHE A 169 -4.07 -2.09 -17.36
C PHE A 169 -3.49 -3.41 -16.85
N TYR A 170 -2.54 -3.31 -15.93
CA TYR A 170 -1.97 -4.48 -15.24
C TYR A 170 -1.22 -5.46 -16.14
N GLU A 171 -0.87 -5.07 -17.39
CA GLU A 171 -0.13 -5.92 -18.34
C GLU A 171 1.10 -6.58 -17.70
N VAL A 172 1.80 -5.84 -16.84
CA VAL A 172 3.00 -6.33 -16.15
C VAL A 172 2.71 -7.55 -15.26
N LEU A 173 1.54 -7.64 -14.63
CA LEU A 173 1.16 -8.82 -13.82
C LEU A 173 0.94 -10.05 -14.71
N TYR A 174 0.35 -9.89 -15.89
CA TYR A 174 0.22 -10.97 -16.86
C TYR A 174 1.55 -11.43 -17.43
N ILE A 175 2.48 -10.50 -17.65
CA ILE A 175 3.86 -10.84 -18.04
C ILE A 175 4.50 -11.72 -16.96
N ILE A 176 4.41 -11.33 -15.70
CA ILE A 176 4.93 -12.14 -14.59
C ILE A 176 4.25 -13.50 -14.58
N LYS A 177 2.91 -13.57 -14.62
CA LYS A 177 2.15 -14.84 -14.62
C LYS A 177 2.59 -15.78 -15.73
N ASN A 178 2.88 -15.26 -16.93
CA ASN A 178 3.27 -16.07 -18.10
C ASN A 178 4.72 -16.56 -18.05
N TYR A 179 5.61 -15.88 -17.34
CA TYR A 179 7.05 -16.19 -17.33
C TYR A 179 7.59 -16.59 -15.95
N ILE A 180 6.78 -16.52 -14.89
CA ILE A 180 7.18 -16.89 -13.53
C ILE A 180 7.58 -18.37 -13.47
N LYS A 181 8.69 -18.65 -12.80
CA LYS A 181 9.25 -20.00 -12.59
C LYS A 181 8.87 -20.53 -11.20
N ASP A 182 9.07 -21.84 -11.01
CA ASP A 182 8.72 -22.48 -9.72
C ASP A 182 9.58 -21.97 -8.56
N ASP A 183 10.83 -21.63 -8.83
CA ASP A 183 11.75 -21.07 -7.83
C ASP A 183 11.58 -19.55 -7.58
N ASP A 184 10.72 -18.88 -8.34
CA ASP A 184 10.47 -17.45 -8.15
C ASP A 184 9.58 -17.22 -6.94
N LEU A 185 9.80 -16.08 -6.26
CA LEU A 185 9.14 -15.73 -5.02
C LEU A 185 8.20 -14.54 -5.23
N LEU A 186 7.02 -14.58 -4.61
CA LEU A 186 6.02 -13.53 -4.69
C LEU A 186 5.76 -12.90 -3.34
N PHE A 187 5.93 -11.58 -3.27
CA PHE A 187 5.64 -10.76 -2.09
C PHE A 187 4.66 -9.64 -2.43
N LEU A 188 3.66 -9.43 -1.59
CA LEU A 188 2.93 -8.17 -1.55
C LEU A 188 3.68 -7.22 -0.61
N HIS A 189 3.88 -5.98 -1.04
CA HIS A 189 4.59 -4.96 -0.25
C HIS A 189 3.92 -4.71 1.10
N SER A 190 4.70 -4.35 2.12
CA SER A 190 4.16 -4.03 3.44
C SER A 190 3.38 -2.72 3.46
N GLY A 191 2.59 -2.50 4.50
CA GLY A 191 1.89 -1.25 4.73
C GLY A 191 0.39 -1.39 4.88
N TYR A 192 -0.37 -0.58 4.16
CA TYR A 192 -1.83 -0.49 4.27
C TYR A 192 -2.48 -0.94 2.95
N ARG A 193 -2.21 -2.21 2.54
CA ARG A 193 -2.67 -2.78 1.27
C ARG A 193 -3.99 -3.55 1.39
N LEU A 194 -4.25 -4.15 2.55
CA LEU A 194 -5.48 -4.88 2.84
C LEU A 194 -6.52 -3.95 3.49
N THR A 195 -7.07 -3.05 2.68
CA THR A 195 -8.02 -2.02 3.11
C THR A 195 -8.88 -1.56 1.94
N ASN A 196 -10.05 -1.01 2.24
CA ASN A 196 -10.90 -0.30 1.27
C ASN A 196 -10.86 1.23 1.43
N LEU A 197 -9.89 1.78 2.14
CA LEU A 197 -9.73 3.23 2.31
C LEU A 197 -9.09 3.90 1.09
N TYR A 198 -8.32 3.15 0.29
CA TYR A 198 -7.60 3.63 -0.88
C TYR A 198 -7.99 2.83 -2.11
N MET A 199 -8.74 3.42 -3.03
CA MET A 199 -9.39 2.75 -4.16
C MET A 199 -8.45 1.94 -5.06
N THR A 200 -7.25 2.45 -5.31
CA THR A 200 -6.27 1.76 -6.18
C THR A 200 -5.76 0.46 -5.58
N SER A 201 -5.56 0.43 -4.26
CA SER A 201 -5.03 -0.74 -3.56
C SER A 201 -5.98 -1.94 -3.60
N GLU A 202 -7.30 -1.72 -3.50
CA GLU A 202 -8.29 -2.80 -3.50
C GLU A 202 -8.21 -3.63 -4.78
N TYR A 203 -8.29 -2.96 -5.93
CA TYR A 203 -8.34 -3.65 -7.22
C TYR A 203 -7.02 -4.35 -7.56
N ILE A 204 -5.88 -3.72 -7.26
CA ILE A 204 -4.57 -4.33 -7.49
C ILE A 204 -4.40 -5.61 -6.70
N VAL A 205 -4.76 -5.62 -5.41
CA VAL A 205 -4.64 -6.80 -4.54
C VAL A 205 -5.57 -7.92 -5.02
N GLU A 206 -6.80 -7.57 -5.44
CA GLU A 206 -7.73 -8.53 -6.03
C GLU A 206 -7.16 -9.19 -7.29
N MET A 207 -6.60 -8.38 -8.21
CA MET A 207 -5.98 -8.89 -9.43
C MET A 207 -4.78 -9.79 -9.13
N ILE A 208 -3.94 -9.42 -8.16
CA ILE A 208 -2.80 -10.24 -7.73
C ILE A 208 -3.30 -11.58 -7.17
N ALA A 209 -4.29 -11.56 -6.27
CA ALA A 209 -4.84 -12.76 -5.67
C ALA A 209 -5.44 -13.72 -6.72
N LYS A 210 -6.18 -13.20 -7.69
CA LYS A 210 -6.74 -14.00 -8.80
C LYS A 210 -5.68 -14.57 -9.73
N LEU A 211 -4.70 -13.75 -10.14
CA LEU A 211 -3.69 -14.19 -11.11
C LEU A 211 -2.71 -15.21 -10.55
N PHE A 212 -2.42 -15.15 -9.26
CA PHE A 212 -1.44 -15.99 -8.59
C PHE A 212 -2.05 -16.95 -7.56
N GLU A 213 -3.33 -17.34 -7.74
CA GLU A 213 -4.04 -18.27 -6.86
C GLU A 213 -3.36 -19.65 -6.73
N ASP A 214 -2.59 -20.05 -7.74
CA ASP A 214 -1.82 -21.29 -7.81
C ASP A 214 -0.39 -21.14 -7.24
N ARG A 215 -0.02 -19.99 -6.69
CA ARG A 215 1.33 -19.67 -6.23
C ARG A 215 1.35 -19.30 -4.76
N LYS A 216 2.38 -19.74 -4.05
CA LYS A 216 2.66 -19.30 -2.68
C LYS A 216 3.03 -17.82 -2.68
N MET A 217 2.37 -17.03 -1.84
CA MET A 217 2.63 -15.59 -1.68
C MET A 217 2.84 -15.24 -0.22
N ILE A 218 3.70 -14.26 0.04
CA ILE A 218 3.86 -13.66 1.36
C ILE A 218 3.42 -12.19 1.30
N PHE A 219 2.39 -11.85 2.06
CA PHE A 219 2.00 -10.47 2.29
C PHE A 219 2.80 -9.94 3.47
N LEU A 220 3.79 -9.09 3.16
CA LEU A 220 4.69 -8.48 4.14
C LEU A 220 3.89 -7.61 5.12
N PRO A 221 4.39 -7.25 6.32
CA PRO A 221 3.58 -6.74 7.42
C PRO A 221 2.53 -5.70 7.06
N GLN A 222 1.26 -6.05 7.22
CA GLN A 222 0.08 -5.28 6.84
C GLN A 222 -0.64 -4.69 8.05
N THR A 223 -1.22 -3.49 7.88
CA THR A 223 -2.42 -3.11 8.64
C THR A 223 -3.64 -3.58 7.86
N ILE A 224 -4.59 -4.19 8.53
CA ILE A 224 -5.79 -4.76 7.93
C ILE A 224 -7.03 -4.07 8.49
N HIS A 225 -7.74 -3.36 7.63
CA HIS A 225 -8.91 -2.60 8.03
C HIS A 225 -9.87 -2.42 6.86
N TYR A 226 -11.06 -3.01 6.97
CA TYR A 226 -12.15 -2.85 6.02
C TYR A 226 -13.34 -2.19 6.71
N THR A 227 -13.95 -1.22 6.05
CA THR A 227 -15.17 -0.53 6.48
C THR A 227 -16.38 -0.92 5.64
N ASP A 228 -16.15 -1.58 4.50
CA ASP A 228 -17.19 -2.08 3.59
C ASP A 228 -17.21 -3.60 3.61
N SER A 229 -18.32 -4.18 4.07
CA SER A 229 -18.47 -5.63 4.21
C SER A 229 -18.59 -6.36 2.87
N SER A 230 -18.95 -5.69 1.79
CA SER A 230 -19.02 -6.30 0.45
C SER A 230 -17.62 -6.47 -0.12
N VAL A 231 -16.77 -5.47 0.02
CA VAL A 231 -15.35 -5.52 -0.36
C VAL A 231 -14.61 -6.56 0.50
N GLU A 232 -14.86 -6.56 1.83
CA GLU A 232 -14.29 -7.55 2.75
C GLU A 232 -14.62 -8.98 2.32
N ARG A 233 -15.89 -9.29 2.01
CA ARG A 233 -16.30 -10.62 1.54
C ARG A 233 -15.67 -10.98 0.20
N ASN A 234 -15.59 -10.04 -0.73
CA ASN A 234 -14.98 -10.28 -2.04
C ASN A 234 -13.52 -10.66 -1.92
N ILE A 235 -12.70 -9.88 -1.24
CA ILE A 235 -11.28 -10.17 -1.08
C ILE A 235 -11.05 -11.44 -0.24
N SER A 236 -11.89 -11.71 0.77
CA SER A 236 -11.85 -12.94 1.56
C SER A 236 -12.03 -14.19 0.70
N SER A 237 -12.84 -14.12 -0.36
CA SER A 237 -13.04 -15.24 -1.26
C SER A 237 -11.83 -15.55 -2.16
N LEU A 238 -10.92 -14.62 -2.31
CA LEU A 238 -9.77 -14.70 -3.23
C LEU A 238 -8.46 -15.07 -2.54
N ILE A 239 -8.32 -14.73 -1.25
CA ILE A 239 -7.09 -15.01 -0.49
C ILE A 239 -7.27 -16.30 0.28
N LYS A 240 -6.45 -17.31 -0.03
CA LYS A 240 -6.56 -18.70 0.41
C LYS A 240 -5.28 -19.18 1.12
N GLU A 241 -5.18 -20.51 1.33
CA GLU A 241 -4.06 -21.19 1.98
C GLU A 241 -2.68 -20.95 1.32
N ASN A 242 -2.68 -20.54 0.04
CA ASN A 242 -1.46 -20.19 -0.66
C ASN A 242 -0.83 -18.86 -0.19
N VAL A 243 -1.50 -18.12 0.70
CA VAL A 243 -1.04 -16.81 1.18
C VAL A 243 -0.69 -16.85 2.66
N LEU A 244 0.55 -16.47 2.98
CA LEU A 244 0.95 -16.08 4.34
C LEU A 244 0.73 -14.58 4.51
N ILE A 245 -0.09 -14.19 5.48
CA ILE A 245 -0.34 -12.79 5.83
C ILE A 245 0.43 -12.43 7.09
N MET A 246 1.39 -11.52 6.98
CA MET A 246 2.03 -10.90 8.13
C MET A 246 1.23 -9.68 8.55
N CYS A 247 0.85 -9.62 9.82
CA CYS A 247 0.14 -8.48 10.40
C CYS A 247 1.07 -7.67 11.27
N ARG A 248 1.10 -6.35 11.11
CA ARG A 248 2.05 -5.52 11.87
C ARG A 248 1.58 -5.13 13.28
N ASP A 249 0.40 -5.55 13.67
CA ASP A 249 -0.18 -5.36 14.99
C ASP A 249 -1.25 -6.41 15.31
N GLU A 250 -1.55 -6.59 16.61
CA GLU A 250 -2.53 -7.58 17.08
C GLU A 250 -3.93 -7.36 16.49
N LYS A 251 -4.36 -6.09 16.35
CA LYS A 251 -5.68 -5.77 15.81
C LYS A 251 -5.80 -6.19 14.33
N SER A 252 -4.73 -5.98 13.57
CA SER A 252 -4.64 -6.47 12.20
C SER A 252 -4.64 -8.01 12.14
N CYS A 253 -3.98 -8.69 13.09
CA CYS A 253 -4.05 -10.15 13.19
C CYS A 253 -5.48 -10.65 13.49
N GLU A 254 -6.17 -10.05 14.44
CA GLU A 254 -7.58 -10.40 14.73
C GLU A 254 -8.45 -10.24 13.48
N ASN A 255 -8.30 -9.13 12.77
CA ASN A 255 -9.01 -8.90 11.52
C ASN A 255 -8.63 -9.92 10.45
N ALA A 256 -7.33 -10.23 10.28
CA ALA A 256 -6.87 -11.23 9.31
C ALA A 256 -7.47 -12.61 9.55
N VAL A 257 -7.40 -13.11 10.79
CA VAL A 257 -7.95 -14.43 11.15
C VAL A 257 -9.46 -14.51 10.90
N ARG A 258 -10.19 -13.39 11.14
CA ARG A 258 -11.61 -13.32 10.89
C ARG A 258 -11.94 -13.26 9.40
N ILE A 259 -11.19 -12.47 8.62
CA ILE A 259 -11.48 -12.18 7.21
C ILE A 259 -10.94 -13.29 6.30
N PHE A 260 -9.75 -13.81 6.60
CA PHE A 260 -9.03 -14.79 5.78
C PHE A 260 -8.82 -16.11 6.52
N PRO A 261 -9.88 -16.84 6.86
CA PRO A 261 -9.80 -18.03 7.73
C PRO A 261 -9.01 -19.20 7.13
N GLU A 262 -8.80 -19.21 5.82
CA GLU A 262 -8.02 -20.24 5.13
C GLU A 262 -6.52 -19.89 5.06
N SER A 263 -6.13 -18.62 5.28
CA SER A 263 -4.76 -18.16 5.16
C SER A 263 -3.97 -18.37 6.45
N ARG A 264 -2.68 -18.60 6.32
CA ARG A 264 -1.76 -18.54 7.46
C ARG A 264 -1.55 -17.07 7.86
N VAL A 265 -1.71 -16.78 9.16
CA VAL A 265 -1.56 -15.43 9.72
C VAL A 265 -0.46 -15.42 10.76
N GLU A 266 0.47 -14.47 10.65
CA GLU A 266 1.55 -14.29 11.63
C GLU A 266 1.69 -12.83 12.03
N LEU A 267 2.05 -12.61 13.30
CA LEU A 267 2.31 -11.28 13.85
C LEU A 267 3.79 -10.91 13.64
N TYR A 268 4.04 -9.83 12.92
CA TYR A 268 5.37 -9.29 12.59
C TYR A 268 5.43 -7.79 12.75
N PRO A 269 6.51 -7.20 13.28
CA PRO A 269 6.63 -5.75 13.34
C PRO A 269 6.74 -5.14 11.93
N ASP A 270 6.47 -3.84 11.79
CA ASP A 270 6.71 -3.12 10.53
C ASP A 270 8.18 -3.28 10.10
N VAL A 271 8.41 -3.53 8.81
CA VAL A 271 9.77 -3.81 8.28
C VAL A 271 10.77 -2.68 8.55
N VAL A 272 10.30 -1.44 8.70
CA VAL A 272 11.16 -0.28 9.01
C VAL A 272 11.79 -0.40 10.40
N THR A 273 11.18 -1.14 11.34
CA THR A 273 11.77 -1.42 12.66
C THR A 273 13.12 -2.13 12.55
N SER A 274 13.37 -2.82 11.44
CA SER A 274 14.68 -3.42 11.16
C SER A 274 15.83 -2.43 11.08
N LEU A 275 15.56 -1.11 10.98
CA LEU A 275 16.57 -0.05 11.00
C LEU A 275 16.98 0.36 12.41
N ILE A 276 16.17 0.04 13.43
CA ILE A 276 16.47 0.38 14.83
C ILE A 276 17.74 -0.34 15.25
N GLY A 277 18.68 0.42 15.81
CA GLY A 277 19.99 -0.09 16.24
C GLY A 277 21.03 -0.21 15.12
N LYS A 278 20.72 0.06 13.85
CA LYS A 278 21.69 0.00 12.75
C LYS A 278 22.60 1.24 12.68
N TYR A 279 22.11 2.39 13.13
CA TYR A 279 22.81 3.66 12.98
C TYR A 279 23.39 4.13 14.30
N ASN A 280 24.53 4.82 14.23
CA ASN A 280 25.17 5.45 15.38
C ASN A 280 25.74 6.80 14.95
N PHE A 281 24.94 7.85 15.09
CA PHE A 281 25.33 9.20 14.75
C PHE A 281 25.91 9.91 15.99
N HIS A 282 26.97 10.69 15.77
CA HIS A 282 27.63 11.48 16.81
C HIS A 282 27.40 12.99 16.60
N ASN A 283 26.17 13.34 16.18
CA ASN A 283 25.81 14.73 15.95
C ASN A 283 25.57 15.47 17.26
N GLU A 284 25.95 16.76 17.30
CA GLU A 284 25.49 17.68 18.35
C GLU A 284 23.96 17.82 18.23
N ARG A 285 23.24 17.62 19.33
CA ARG A 285 21.78 17.65 19.34
C ARG A 285 21.28 18.99 19.85
N LYS A 286 20.35 19.61 19.10
CA LYS A 286 19.75 20.91 19.44
C LYS A 286 18.26 20.91 19.13
N GLY A 287 17.46 21.51 19.98
CA GLY A 287 16.04 21.75 19.73
C GLY A 287 15.17 20.50 19.72
N ILE A 288 13.92 20.72 19.36
CA ILE A 288 12.85 19.72 19.26
C ILE A 288 12.37 19.69 17.81
N LEU A 289 12.15 18.50 17.24
CA LEU A 289 11.51 18.36 15.94
C LEU A 289 10.10 17.80 16.11
N MET A 290 9.11 18.53 15.66
CA MET A 290 7.76 18.03 15.50
C MET A 290 7.61 17.38 14.12
N VAL A 291 7.27 16.09 14.08
CA VAL A 291 7.00 15.35 12.83
C VAL A 291 5.50 15.08 12.79
N MET A 292 4.76 15.98 12.15
CA MET A 292 3.31 16.01 12.21
C MET A 292 2.68 15.89 10.83
N ARG A 293 1.54 15.22 10.77
CA ARG A 293 0.69 15.29 9.60
C ARG A 293 0.03 16.66 9.56
N ALA A 294 0.33 17.39 8.48
CA ALA A 294 -0.11 18.78 8.33
C ALA A 294 -1.49 18.92 7.70
N THR A 295 -2.11 17.83 7.21
CA THR A 295 -3.33 17.90 6.43
C THR A 295 -4.51 17.15 7.04
N ASP A 296 -5.68 17.60 6.65
CA ASP A 296 -7.00 17.14 7.05
C ASP A 296 -7.42 15.84 6.36
N ASP A 297 -6.55 14.81 6.39
CA ASP A 297 -6.87 13.48 5.85
C ASP A 297 -7.72 12.62 6.80
N GLY A 298 -8.24 13.23 7.86
CA GLY A 298 -9.12 12.59 8.81
C GLY A 298 -8.45 11.64 9.81
N GLU A 299 -7.16 11.34 9.70
CA GLU A 299 -6.45 10.43 10.63
C GLU A 299 -5.92 11.14 11.89
N SER A 300 -5.60 12.44 11.82
CA SER A 300 -5.08 13.19 12.97
C SER A 300 -6.17 13.46 14.02
N LEU A 301 -5.79 13.34 15.31
CA LEU A 301 -6.58 13.82 16.45
C LEU A 301 -6.29 15.28 16.78
N LEU A 302 -5.29 15.89 16.15
CA LEU A 302 -4.89 17.28 16.32
C LEU A 302 -5.24 18.04 15.05
N ASP A 303 -5.92 19.19 15.21
CA ASP A 303 -6.11 20.15 14.14
C ASP A 303 -4.90 21.09 13.98
N GLU A 304 -4.92 21.96 12.98
CA GLU A 304 -3.84 22.92 12.73
C GLU A 304 -3.60 23.87 13.90
N ASN A 305 -4.68 24.27 14.60
CA ASN A 305 -4.59 25.14 15.78
C ASN A 305 -3.94 24.40 16.96
N ASP A 306 -4.31 23.14 17.21
CA ASP A 306 -3.68 22.29 18.22
C ASP A 306 -2.17 22.17 17.94
N ILE A 307 -1.78 21.93 16.69
CA ILE A 307 -0.38 21.82 16.26
C ILE A 307 0.37 23.15 16.48
N ALA A 308 -0.23 24.27 16.13
CA ALA A 308 0.36 25.59 16.32
C ALA A 308 0.55 25.94 17.81
N ILE A 309 -0.44 25.61 18.65
CA ILE A 309 -0.36 25.78 20.11
C ILE A 309 0.76 24.91 20.68
N LEU A 310 0.81 23.64 20.30
CA LEU A 310 1.83 22.69 20.76
C LEU A 310 3.25 23.16 20.36
N LYS A 311 3.43 23.60 19.11
CA LYS A 311 4.69 24.16 18.63
C LYS A 311 5.15 25.33 19.49
N ARG A 312 4.26 26.28 19.77
CA ARG A 312 4.56 27.45 20.62
C ARG A 312 4.95 27.03 22.04
N GLN A 313 4.25 26.06 22.62
CA GLN A 313 4.55 25.56 23.96
C GLN A 313 5.92 24.85 24.04
N LEU A 314 6.24 24.02 23.05
CA LEU A 314 7.54 23.34 22.93
C LEU A 314 8.66 24.35 22.68
N SER A 315 8.42 25.41 21.88
CA SER A 315 9.39 26.49 21.62
C SER A 315 9.75 27.29 22.88
N ASN A 316 8.93 27.26 23.93
CA ASN A 316 9.29 27.83 25.24
C ASN A 316 10.25 26.93 26.05
N ILE A 317 10.46 25.69 25.61
CA ILE A 317 11.40 24.74 26.25
C ILE A 317 12.74 24.74 25.50
N ASP A 318 12.70 24.55 24.18
CA ASP A 318 13.87 24.61 23.30
C ASP A 318 13.42 24.97 21.87
N GLY A 319 14.33 25.43 21.02
CA GLY A 319 14.03 25.74 19.61
C GLY A 319 13.26 24.59 18.94
N THR A 320 12.12 24.90 18.31
CA THR A 320 11.23 23.85 17.77
C THR A 320 10.96 24.02 16.28
N ASP A 321 11.39 23.05 15.51
CA ASP A 321 11.10 22.92 14.07
C ASP A 321 9.90 22.00 13.84
N ILE A 322 9.28 22.11 12.67
CA ILE A 322 8.17 21.24 12.24
C ILE A 322 8.42 20.70 10.84
N THR A 323 8.07 19.44 10.63
CA THR A 323 8.16 18.74 9.34
C THR A 323 7.06 17.68 9.26
N ASP A 324 6.96 17.04 8.09
CA ASP A 324 6.16 15.81 7.90
C ASP A 324 7.05 14.70 7.34
N THR A 325 6.52 13.48 7.27
CA THR A 325 7.14 12.34 6.59
C THR A 325 6.96 12.40 5.06
N THR A 326 6.08 13.25 4.54
CA THR A 326 5.95 13.50 3.11
C THR A 326 7.02 14.50 2.66
N MET A 327 7.87 14.09 1.74
CA MET A 327 8.98 14.90 1.23
C MET A 327 8.53 15.78 0.06
N GLU A 328 9.26 16.89 -0.15
CA GLU A 328 9.06 17.79 -1.31
C GLU A 328 9.59 17.17 -2.62
N GLU A 329 10.58 16.29 -2.51
CA GLU A 329 11.13 15.58 -3.66
C GLU A 329 10.11 14.62 -4.28
N SER A 330 10.16 14.47 -5.61
CA SER A 330 9.30 13.50 -6.30
C SER A 330 9.64 12.06 -5.86
N TRP A 331 8.63 11.21 -5.84
CA TRP A 331 8.81 9.82 -5.42
C TRP A 331 9.78 9.05 -6.33
N GLU A 332 9.86 9.40 -7.63
CA GLU A 332 10.80 8.80 -8.57
C GLU A 332 12.25 9.06 -8.16
N LYS A 333 12.59 10.30 -7.80
CA LYS A 333 13.92 10.65 -7.29
C LYS A 333 14.26 9.93 -5.99
N ILE A 334 13.27 9.81 -5.10
CA ILE A 334 13.45 9.06 -3.86
C ILE A 334 13.66 7.58 -4.19
N ALA A 335 12.89 7.02 -5.10
CA ALA A 335 12.98 5.62 -5.52
C ALA A 335 14.34 5.27 -6.15
N GLU A 336 14.93 6.18 -6.94
CA GLU A 336 16.27 6.03 -7.53
C GLU A 336 17.38 6.00 -6.47
N ASN A 337 17.22 6.74 -5.38
CA ASN A 337 18.23 6.90 -4.33
C ASN A 337 17.68 6.72 -2.91
N ARG A 338 16.85 5.69 -2.67
CA ARG A 338 16.17 5.44 -1.38
C ARG A 338 17.11 5.48 -0.20
N ARG A 339 18.27 4.82 -0.30
CA ARG A 339 19.27 4.80 0.77
C ARG A 339 19.65 6.21 1.19
N PHE A 340 20.02 7.06 0.25
CA PHE A 340 20.44 8.44 0.52
C PHE A 340 19.35 9.23 1.25
N TYR A 341 18.11 9.19 0.76
CA TYR A 341 17.01 9.96 1.35
C TYR A 341 16.63 9.46 2.75
N ILE A 342 16.61 8.15 2.96
CA ILE A 342 16.26 7.54 4.24
C ILE A 342 17.36 7.78 5.27
N GLU A 343 18.62 7.55 4.92
CA GLU A 343 19.75 7.77 5.81
C GLU A 343 19.88 9.27 6.16
N ARG A 344 19.66 10.17 5.20
CA ARG A 344 19.59 11.62 5.40
C ARG A 344 18.49 12.01 6.40
N GLU A 345 17.32 11.41 6.29
CA GLU A 345 16.21 11.72 7.20
C GLU A 345 16.47 11.18 8.60
N ILE A 346 17.02 9.97 8.76
CA ILE A 346 17.42 9.43 10.05
C ILE A 346 18.54 10.30 10.66
N GLU A 347 19.54 10.71 9.87
CA GLU A 347 20.59 11.62 10.31
C GLU A 347 20.03 12.98 10.74
N LYS A 348 19.06 13.54 10.01
CA LYS A 348 18.35 14.78 10.41
C LYS A 348 17.72 14.63 11.79
N TYR A 349 17.02 13.52 12.07
CA TYR A 349 16.40 13.27 13.38
C TYR A 349 17.46 13.16 14.49
N SER A 350 18.64 12.61 14.20
CA SER A 350 19.74 12.49 15.16
C SER A 350 20.34 13.83 15.59
N LYS A 351 20.03 14.93 14.91
CA LYS A 351 20.47 16.30 15.25
C LYS A 351 19.56 17.00 16.27
N TYR A 352 18.42 16.38 16.62
CA TYR A 352 17.50 16.92 17.62
C TYR A 352 17.62 16.20 18.96
N LYS A 353 17.33 16.92 20.05
CA LYS A 353 17.28 16.36 21.41
C LYS A 353 16.03 15.51 21.62
N LEU A 354 14.94 15.87 20.96
CA LEU A 354 13.62 15.24 21.11
C LEU A 354 12.83 15.29 19.81
N ILE A 355 12.10 14.21 19.53
CA ILE A 355 11.08 14.18 18.49
C ILE A 355 9.69 14.17 19.17
N VAL A 356 8.73 14.88 18.59
CA VAL A 356 7.31 14.79 18.96
C VAL A 356 6.54 14.45 17.68
N THR A 357 5.79 13.34 17.67
CA THR A 357 5.20 12.88 16.41
C THR A 357 3.85 12.18 16.57
N ASN A 358 2.97 12.38 15.58
CA ASN A 358 1.76 11.59 15.34
C ASN A 358 1.91 10.69 14.08
N ARG A 359 3.14 10.44 13.64
CA ARG A 359 3.46 9.56 12.52
C ARG A 359 4.09 8.26 13.00
N TYR A 360 3.54 7.10 12.59
CA TYR A 360 4.11 5.79 12.96
C TYR A 360 5.55 5.63 12.48
N HIS A 361 5.82 5.91 11.21
CA HIS A 361 7.19 5.88 10.69
C HIS A 361 8.07 7.00 11.27
N GLY A 362 7.49 8.16 11.63
CA GLY A 362 8.20 9.20 12.38
C GLY A 362 8.75 8.69 13.70
N THR A 363 7.96 7.86 14.42
CA THR A 363 8.42 7.17 15.63
C THR A 363 9.57 6.21 15.36
N ILE A 364 9.43 5.33 14.34
CA ILE A 364 10.44 4.32 14.04
C ILE A 364 11.76 4.99 13.61
N LEU A 365 11.70 6.03 12.78
CA LEU A 365 12.89 6.77 12.33
C LEU A 365 13.56 7.52 13.48
N ALA A 366 12.78 8.06 14.45
CA ALA A 366 13.34 8.65 15.66
C ALA A 366 14.12 7.62 16.50
N LEU A 367 13.52 6.43 16.70
CA LEU A 367 14.19 5.33 17.40
C LEU A 367 15.43 4.81 16.64
N ALA A 368 15.37 4.77 15.30
CA ALA A 368 16.52 4.43 14.46
C ALA A 368 17.66 5.47 14.56
N ALA A 369 17.29 6.75 14.77
CA ALA A 369 18.23 7.86 15.01
C ALA A 369 18.76 7.92 16.47
N ASN A 370 18.33 7.03 17.34
CA ASN A 370 18.57 7.05 18.78
C ASN A 370 18.15 8.39 19.43
N THR A 371 17.04 8.98 18.92
CA THR A 371 16.50 10.24 19.43
C THR A 371 15.25 9.95 20.25
N PRO A 372 15.16 10.46 21.49
CA PRO A 372 13.97 10.31 22.31
C PRO A 372 12.73 10.82 21.62
N VAL A 373 11.58 10.14 21.84
CA VAL A 373 10.36 10.48 21.11
C VAL A 373 9.10 10.47 21.99
N VAL A 374 8.31 11.53 21.91
CA VAL A 374 6.94 11.60 22.40
C VAL A 374 6.00 11.24 21.25
N ILE A 375 5.24 10.18 21.41
CA ILE A 375 4.36 9.61 20.41
C ILE A 375 2.92 10.00 20.72
N LEU A 376 2.23 10.59 19.76
CA LEU A 376 0.83 10.99 19.87
C LEU A 376 -0.07 9.99 19.12
N PRO A 377 -1.26 9.69 19.62
CA PRO A 377 -2.20 8.79 18.98
C PRO A 377 -2.80 9.39 17.70
N THR A 378 -3.28 8.51 16.84
CA THR A 378 -4.13 8.80 15.69
C THR A 378 -5.53 8.22 15.91
N LYS A 379 -6.50 8.56 15.05
CA LYS A 379 -7.87 8.01 15.12
C LYS A 379 -7.91 6.50 14.89
N ASP A 380 -7.02 6.00 14.05
CA ASP A 380 -6.86 4.56 13.82
C ASP A 380 -5.99 3.89 14.91
N HIS A 381 -5.98 2.55 14.90
CA HIS A 381 -5.21 1.76 15.87
C HIS A 381 -3.71 1.63 15.52
N LYS A 382 -3.27 2.13 14.37
CA LYS A 382 -1.93 1.92 13.80
C LYS A 382 -0.79 2.29 14.75
N ILE A 383 -0.86 3.48 15.37
CA ILE A 383 0.16 3.93 16.31
C ILE A 383 -0.02 3.24 17.65
N SER A 384 -1.23 3.26 18.22
CA SER A 384 -1.50 2.71 19.54
C SER A 384 -1.21 1.20 19.64
N ALA A 385 -1.46 0.45 18.58
CA ALA A 385 -1.11 -0.95 18.51
C ALA A 385 0.38 -1.18 18.20
N GLY A 386 0.97 -0.34 17.33
CA GLY A 386 2.39 -0.44 16.96
C GLY A 386 3.36 -0.14 18.10
N VAL A 387 2.97 0.68 19.07
CA VAL A 387 3.80 0.99 20.27
C VAL A 387 4.09 -0.24 21.13
N LYS A 388 3.21 -1.24 21.16
CA LYS A 388 3.43 -2.49 21.92
C LYS A 388 4.72 -3.18 21.53
N TRP A 389 5.14 -3.11 20.27
CA TRP A 389 6.44 -3.65 19.83
C TRP A 389 7.64 -3.06 20.57
N PHE A 390 7.57 -1.78 20.91
CA PHE A 390 8.64 -1.08 21.63
C PHE A 390 8.65 -1.44 23.11
N GLU A 391 7.46 -1.68 23.69
CA GLU A 391 7.31 -2.21 25.05
C GLU A 391 7.90 -3.63 25.17
N GLU A 392 7.56 -4.53 24.24
CA GLU A 392 8.09 -5.89 24.19
C GLU A 392 9.60 -5.97 23.92
N ALA A 393 10.14 -4.96 23.22
CA ALA A 393 11.57 -4.81 22.96
C ALA A 393 12.32 -4.11 24.11
N GLU A 394 11.63 -3.76 25.21
CA GLU A 394 12.19 -3.05 26.38
C GLU A 394 12.92 -1.77 25.97
N MET A 395 12.34 -0.98 25.05
CA MET A 395 12.94 0.28 24.62
C MET A 395 12.64 1.38 25.65
N GLU A 396 13.63 2.25 25.91
CA GLU A 396 13.54 3.23 27.00
C GLU A 396 13.25 4.65 26.54
N ASN A 397 13.66 5.04 25.35
CA ASN A 397 13.68 6.45 24.93
C ASN A 397 12.39 6.88 24.20
N TYR A 398 11.22 6.42 24.65
CA TYR A 398 9.94 6.88 24.09
C TYR A 398 8.86 6.98 25.17
N VAL A 399 7.86 7.81 24.90
CA VAL A 399 6.62 7.88 25.67
C VAL A 399 5.43 7.93 24.74
N PHE A 400 4.46 7.02 24.94
CA PHE A 400 3.17 7.09 24.25
C PHE A 400 2.20 7.97 25.04
N CYS A 401 1.99 9.19 24.56
CA CYS A 401 1.18 10.22 25.20
C CYS A 401 -0.26 10.19 24.69
N LYS A 402 -1.17 9.51 25.42
CA LYS A 402 -2.58 9.42 25.07
C LYS A 402 -3.35 10.74 25.27
N ASP A 403 -2.92 11.57 26.22
CA ASP A 403 -3.53 12.85 26.54
C ASP A 403 -2.64 13.99 26.04
N LYS A 404 -3.12 14.74 25.03
CA LYS A 404 -2.38 15.88 24.46
C LYS A 404 -1.96 16.94 25.49
N SER A 405 -2.67 17.06 26.60
CA SER A 405 -2.32 18.02 27.68
C SER A 405 -1.02 17.66 28.42
N LEU A 406 -0.59 16.41 28.35
CA LEU A 406 0.60 15.89 29.02
C LEU A 406 1.87 15.92 28.13
N VAL A 407 1.76 16.31 26.87
CA VAL A 407 2.90 16.30 25.92
C VAL A 407 4.05 17.13 26.46
N ILE A 408 3.78 18.32 26.99
CA ILE A 408 4.80 19.21 27.53
C ILE A 408 5.51 18.61 28.75
N LYS A 409 4.76 17.92 29.61
CA LYS A 409 5.32 17.20 30.76
C LYS A 409 6.30 16.12 30.29
N TYR A 410 5.83 15.23 29.40
CA TYR A 410 6.67 14.13 28.88
C TYR A 410 7.86 14.62 28.06
N ALA A 411 7.70 15.72 27.31
CA ALA A 411 8.80 16.34 26.60
C ALA A 411 9.94 16.77 27.55
N LYS A 412 9.60 17.41 28.68
CA LYS A 412 10.57 17.80 29.71
C LYS A 412 11.24 16.60 30.37
N GLU A 413 10.45 15.59 30.75
CA GLU A 413 10.96 14.35 31.37
C GLU A 413 11.98 13.64 30.45
N LEU A 414 11.67 13.50 29.14
CA LEU A 414 12.60 12.90 28.17
C LEU A 414 13.83 13.76 27.92
N LEU A 415 13.71 15.09 27.91
CA LEU A 415 14.88 15.97 27.76
C LEU A 415 15.82 15.93 28.96
N GLU A 416 15.30 15.66 30.17
CA GLU A 416 16.09 15.58 31.41
C GLU A 416 16.72 14.20 31.63
N HIS A 417 16.03 13.13 31.26
CA HIS A 417 16.39 11.76 31.68
C HIS A 417 16.72 10.80 30.56
N ALA A 418 16.34 11.09 29.29
CA ALA A 418 16.59 10.17 28.20
C ALA A 418 18.08 10.01 27.88
N THR A 419 18.46 8.80 27.57
CA THR A 419 19.79 8.49 27.06
C THR A 419 19.81 8.58 25.54
N HIS A 420 20.97 8.92 24.97
CA HIS A 420 21.18 8.87 23.52
C HIS A 420 22.04 7.66 23.13
N SER A 421 22.04 6.62 23.98
CA SER A 421 22.74 5.37 23.70
C SER A 421 22.11 4.67 22.48
N ARG A 422 22.94 3.94 21.75
CA ARG A 422 22.50 3.18 20.59
C ARG A 422 21.52 2.09 21.01
N ASN A 423 20.37 2.06 20.36
CA ASN A 423 19.42 0.98 20.50
C ASN A 423 19.98 -0.37 20.00
N LYS A 424 19.51 -1.48 20.56
CA LYS A 424 19.87 -2.82 20.09
C LYS A 424 19.17 -3.14 18.76
N THR A 425 19.74 -4.05 17.97
CA THR A 425 19.17 -4.54 16.70
C THR A 425 18.09 -5.63 16.89
N VAL A 426 17.33 -5.57 18.00
CA VAL A 426 16.39 -6.62 18.42
C VAL A 426 15.41 -7.00 17.33
N PHE A 427 14.85 -6.04 16.61
CA PHE A 427 13.85 -6.31 15.58
C PHE A 427 14.46 -7.03 14.38
N TYR A 428 15.65 -6.61 13.91
CA TYR A 428 16.30 -7.30 12.80
C TYR A 428 16.64 -8.74 13.18
N ASP A 429 17.27 -8.94 14.34
CA ASP A 429 17.76 -10.26 14.77
C ASP A 429 16.58 -11.23 15.02
N ARG A 430 15.49 -10.75 15.60
CA ARG A 430 14.33 -11.59 15.97
C ARG A 430 13.42 -11.92 14.80
N TYR A 431 13.21 -10.97 13.86
CA TYR A 431 12.17 -11.09 12.84
C TYR A 431 12.69 -11.06 11.40
N PHE A 432 13.76 -10.32 11.09
CA PHE A 432 14.18 -10.02 9.73
C PHE A 432 15.56 -10.57 9.35
N SER A 433 16.16 -11.41 10.19
CA SER A 433 17.39 -12.11 9.83
C SER A 433 17.14 -13.11 8.68
N GLU A 434 18.20 -13.43 7.94
CA GLU A 434 18.13 -14.29 6.75
C GLU A 434 17.44 -15.63 7.00
N ASP A 435 17.75 -16.28 8.12
CA ASP A 435 17.17 -17.57 8.49
C ASP A 435 15.67 -17.48 8.80
N LYS A 436 15.23 -16.35 9.37
CA LYS A 436 13.80 -16.13 9.68
C LYS A 436 13.00 -15.98 8.41
N ILE A 437 13.49 -15.15 7.48
CA ILE A 437 12.79 -14.86 6.23
C ILE A 437 12.75 -16.08 5.29
N ARG A 438 13.84 -16.87 5.20
CA ARG A 438 13.84 -18.10 4.39
C ARG A 438 12.81 -19.11 4.88
N LYS A 439 12.69 -19.30 6.17
CA LYS A 439 11.72 -20.23 6.78
C LYS A 439 10.26 -19.92 6.45
N LEU A 440 9.93 -18.68 6.03
CA LEU A 440 8.56 -18.32 5.67
C LEU A 440 8.07 -19.03 4.38
N PHE A 441 8.97 -19.30 3.44
CA PHE A 441 8.66 -20.07 2.24
C PHE A 441 8.83 -21.60 2.45
N ASP A 442 9.69 -22.01 3.40
CA ASP A 442 9.99 -23.41 3.66
C ASP A 442 8.97 -24.09 4.59
N ALA A 443 8.19 -23.29 5.35
CA ALA A 443 7.16 -23.83 6.24
C ALA A 443 5.94 -24.29 5.42
N GLU A 444 5.68 -25.60 5.47
CA GLU A 444 4.47 -26.25 4.94
C GLU A 444 3.20 -25.80 5.70
#